data_0b32476cfbbf05aa70bd1af2e697ea13
#
_entry.id   0b32476cfbbf05aa70bd1af2e697ea13
#
_cell.length_a   1.000
_cell.length_b   1.000
_cell.length_c   1.000
_cell.angle_alpha   90.00
_cell.angle_beta   90.00
_cell.angle_gamma   90.00
#
_symmetry.space_group_name_H-M   'P 1'
#
loop_
_entity.id
_entity.type
_entity.pdbx_description
1 polymer ?
#
loop_
_entity_poly.entity_id
_entity_poly.type
_entity_poly.pdbx_seq_one_letter_code
_entity_poly.pdbx_strand_id
1 'polypeptide(L)'
;MQFANIIGQQPVKQQLAELVQHNRLSHALLFLGKEGSGALSLAIAFAQYVVCEKVNGRQSTVNSQQPGPSLFGEAEPEIPKTTPEKINDSCGVCPACLKAQQLVHPDIHFSYPTVTKKPGEKPVATDFITEWREFVKLSPYGNLFDWIEQIKEKENSQGKITAEECNDIIRKLSLKSFESEYKILIMWMPEMLGTEGNKLLKLIEEPPPSTLFILVTENEAQVLQTIVSRCQLIKIPALETKEIEEALINRNKTEPAIARQVASVSEGNYHEALQLVQHAEEDWQALLREWLNATLKTGPVAQTKWVEEISRLGREKQKQFLRYFNHLLEQAIHYRIMGEKLNIGEKERDFAERLNKIAGIEQQQAIIEELDRASYYIERNAHGKMLFHALTIKLYHIIQDKVVFI
;
A
#
# COMPACT_ATOMS: atom_id res chain seq x y z
N MET A 1 2.11 12.67 9.89
CA MET A 1 1.73 11.24 10.11
C MET A 1 2.73 10.64 11.08
N GLN A 2 2.31 9.96 12.14
CA GLN A 2 3.18 9.35 13.17
C GLN A 2 3.16 7.83 13.03
N PHE A 3 4.13 7.13 13.62
CA PHE A 3 4.12 5.67 13.65
C PHE A 3 2.86 5.09 14.30
N ALA A 4 2.33 5.78 15.31
CA ALA A 4 1.06 5.41 15.94
C ALA A 4 -0.14 5.41 14.97
N ASN A 5 -0.07 6.18 13.89
CA ASN A 5 -1.13 6.22 12.86
C ASN A 5 -1.07 5.05 11.87
N ILE A 6 0.03 4.30 11.83
CA ILE A 6 0.22 3.17 10.93
C ILE A 6 -0.33 1.90 11.58
N ILE A 7 -1.15 1.15 10.85
CA ILE A 7 -1.67 -0.13 11.30
C ILE A 7 -0.52 -1.13 11.41
N GLY A 8 -0.47 -1.89 12.49
CA GLY A 8 0.53 -2.93 12.69
C GLY A 8 1.98 -2.47 12.55
N GLN A 9 2.79 -3.30 11.92
CA GLN A 9 4.20 -3.02 11.54
C GLN A 9 5.13 -2.70 12.72
N GLN A 10 4.83 -3.17 13.94
CA GLN A 10 5.60 -2.83 15.15
C GLN A 10 7.10 -3.18 15.03
N PRO A 11 7.50 -4.36 14.49
CA PRO A 11 8.92 -4.70 14.35
C PRO A 11 9.66 -3.73 13.42
N VAL A 12 9.02 -3.33 12.32
CA VAL A 12 9.62 -2.42 11.32
C VAL A 12 9.75 -1.00 11.90
N LYS A 13 8.71 -0.53 12.60
CA LYS A 13 8.75 0.78 13.29
C LYS A 13 9.90 0.85 14.30
N GLN A 14 10.06 -0.22 15.10
CA GLN A 14 11.16 -0.30 16.06
C GLN A 14 12.53 -0.33 15.37
N GLN A 15 12.69 -1.14 14.31
CA GLN A 15 13.90 -1.18 13.50
C GLN A 15 14.27 0.20 12.96
N LEU A 16 13.30 0.93 12.38
CA LEU A 16 13.50 2.26 11.83
C LEU A 16 13.89 3.28 12.90
N ALA A 17 13.25 3.23 14.07
CA ALA A 17 13.60 4.09 15.20
C ALA A 17 15.04 3.80 15.70
N GLU A 18 15.44 2.54 15.80
CA GLU A 18 16.78 2.13 16.19
C GLU A 18 17.86 2.58 15.20
N LEU A 19 17.59 2.58 13.88
CA LEU A 19 18.52 3.08 12.88
C LEU A 19 18.88 4.55 13.13
N VAL A 20 17.89 5.39 13.48
CA VAL A 20 18.10 6.80 13.79
C VAL A 20 18.79 6.99 15.14
N GLN A 21 18.30 6.33 16.20
CA GLN A 21 18.83 6.46 17.56
C GLN A 21 20.29 6.03 17.69
N HIS A 22 20.72 5.03 16.91
CA HIS A 22 22.08 4.54 16.93
C HIS A 22 22.98 5.17 15.85
N ASN A 23 22.50 6.20 15.16
CA ASN A 23 23.21 6.87 14.05
C ASN A 23 23.71 5.88 12.97
N ARG A 24 22.87 4.89 12.63
CA ARG A 24 23.13 3.85 11.63
C ARG A 24 22.25 3.98 10.39
N LEU A 25 21.71 5.18 10.18
CA LEU A 25 20.83 5.45 9.06
C LEU A 25 21.62 5.42 7.75
N SER A 26 21.28 4.48 6.85
CA SER A 26 21.80 4.47 5.49
C SER A 26 21.24 5.66 4.70
N HIS A 27 22.05 6.21 3.79
CA HIS A 27 21.62 7.31 2.92
C HIS A 27 20.52 6.92 1.92
N ALA A 28 20.32 5.64 1.65
CA ALA A 28 19.28 5.14 0.76
C ALA A 28 18.60 3.90 1.34
N LEU A 29 17.29 3.95 1.51
CA LEU A 29 16.44 2.88 1.99
C LEU A 29 15.45 2.48 0.90
N LEU A 30 15.26 1.19 0.69
CA LEU A 30 14.23 0.64 -0.18
C LEU A 30 13.17 -0.04 0.69
N PHE A 31 12.00 0.58 0.81
CA PHE A 31 10.82 0.05 1.49
C PHE A 31 10.08 -0.85 0.51
N LEU A 32 10.14 -2.15 0.76
CA LEU A 32 9.45 -3.17 -0.05
C LEU A 32 8.22 -3.65 0.70
N GLY A 33 7.06 -3.28 0.25
CA GLY A 33 5.79 -3.69 0.82
C GLY A 33 4.71 -3.79 -0.25
N LYS A 34 3.92 -4.86 -0.20
CA LYS A 34 2.78 -5.04 -1.10
C LYS A 34 1.73 -3.95 -0.90
N GLU A 35 0.86 -3.79 -1.89
CA GLU A 35 -0.32 -2.93 -1.83
C GLU A 35 -1.07 -3.12 -0.49
N GLY A 36 -1.54 -2.03 0.09
CA GLY A 36 -2.31 -2.04 1.34
C GLY A 36 -1.52 -2.35 2.61
N SER A 37 -0.20 -2.68 2.52
CA SER A 37 0.67 -2.90 3.70
C SER A 37 0.98 -1.64 4.50
N GLY A 38 0.73 -0.45 3.91
CA GLY A 38 1.03 0.85 4.51
C GLY A 38 2.47 1.32 4.29
N ALA A 39 3.19 0.79 3.30
CA ALA A 39 4.60 1.13 3.04
C ALA A 39 4.82 2.62 2.81
N LEU A 40 3.99 3.29 1.98
CA LEU A 40 4.06 4.73 1.75
C LEU A 40 3.79 5.52 3.03
N SER A 41 2.74 5.17 3.75
CA SER A 41 2.38 5.81 5.02
C SER A 41 3.49 5.67 6.06
N LEU A 42 4.13 4.50 6.13
CA LEU A 42 5.27 4.25 7.02
C LEU A 42 6.50 5.09 6.61
N ALA A 43 6.77 5.23 5.31
CA ALA A 43 7.85 6.08 4.80
C ALA A 43 7.64 7.56 5.19
N ILE A 44 6.41 8.06 5.07
CA ILE A 44 6.06 9.43 5.47
C ILE A 44 6.18 9.61 6.99
N ALA A 45 5.70 8.63 7.78
CA ALA A 45 5.84 8.67 9.24
C ALA A 45 7.31 8.60 9.68
N PHE A 46 8.11 7.80 8.99
CA PHE A 46 9.55 7.73 9.23
C PHE A 46 10.27 9.04 8.88
N ALA A 47 9.94 9.66 7.76
CA ALA A 47 10.48 10.97 7.42
C ALA A 47 10.13 12.02 8.49
N GLN A 48 8.89 12.03 9.00
CA GLN A 48 8.51 12.89 10.13
C GLN A 48 9.33 12.58 11.40
N TYR A 49 9.60 11.29 11.68
CA TYR A 49 10.44 10.88 12.81
C TYR A 49 11.86 11.42 12.68
N VAL A 50 12.46 11.31 11.49
CA VAL A 50 13.83 11.80 11.20
C VAL A 50 13.95 13.31 11.35
N VAL A 51 12.94 14.10 10.96
CA VAL A 51 13.00 15.57 11.09
C VAL A 51 12.50 16.08 12.46
N CYS A 52 12.01 15.21 13.34
CA CYS A 52 11.47 15.60 14.64
C CYS A 52 12.53 16.21 15.54
N GLU A 53 12.31 17.44 16.00
CA GLU A 53 13.27 18.18 16.85
C GLU A 53 13.54 17.47 18.18
N LYS A 54 12.52 16.80 18.77
CA LYS A 54 12.69 16.05 20.01
C LYS A 54 13.56 14.81 19.82
N VAL A 55 13.44 14.13 18.69
CA VAL A 55 14.26 12.95 18.33
C VAL A 55 15.72 13.34 18.13
N ASN A 56 15.95 14.49 17.49
CA ASN A 56 17.30 15.00 17.19
C ASN A 56 17.94 15.82 18.34
N GLY A 57 17.33 15.82 19.54
CA GLY A 57 17.86 16.53 20.69
C GLY A 57 17.81 18.06 20.57
N ARG A 58 17.17 18.60 19.54
CA ARG A 58 16.93 20.04 19.39
C ARG A 58 15.74 20.43 20.26
N GLN A 59 15.99 20.71 21.54
CA GLN A 59 14.97 21.36 22.37
C GLN A 59 14.70 22.74 21.78
N SER A 60 13.45 22.97 21.39
CA SER A 60 12.99 24.32 21.05
C SER A 60 13.30 25.24 22.23
N THR A 61 14.23 26.18 22.06
CA THR A 61 14.43 27.28 23.01
C THR A 61 13.25 28.24 22.87
N VAL A 62 12.06 27.79 23.26
CA VAL A 62 10.92 28.67 23.51
C VAL A 62 10.83 28.86 25.01
N ASN A 63 11.40 29.97 25.45
CA ASN A 63 11.21 30.64 26.74
C ASN A 63 11.14 29.74 28.00
N SER A 64 12.28 29.33 28.49
CA SER A 64 12.52 29.42 29.92
C SER A 64 13.35 30.73 30.15
N GLN A 65 12.70 31.76 30.68
CA GLN A 65 13.40 32.85 31.30
C GLN A 65 14.37 32.20 32.29
N GLN A 66 15.65 32.24 31.97
CA GLN A 66 16.69 31.92 32.94
C GLN A 66 16.55 32.94 34.08
N PRO A 67 16.38 32.50 35.33
CA PRO A 67 16.63 33.39 36.45
C PRO A 67 18.08 33.81 36.34
N GLY A 68 18.34 35.10 36.38
CA GLY A 68 19.69 35.65 36.39
C GLY A 68 20.52 35.06 37.53
N PRO A 69 21.86 35.13 37.45
CA PRO A 69 22.74 34.52 38.43
C PRO A 69 22.42 35.05 39.82
N SER A 70 22.02 34.15 40.72
CA SER A 70 21.84 34.43 42.13
C SER A 70 23.23 34.66 42.77
N LEU A 71 23.40 35.76 43.44
CA LEU A 71 24.67 36.18 44.06
C LEU A 71 24.91 35.48 45.39
N PHE A 72 24.01 34.60 45.85
CA PHE A 72 24.16 33.84 47.10
C PHE A 72 23.95 32.37 46.76
N GLY A 73 25.07 31.62 47.00
CA GLY A 73 25.12 30.19 46.72
C GLY A 73 24.08 29.38 47.50
N GLU A 74 23.15 28.83 46.80
CA GLU A 74 22.34 27.69 47.26
C GLU A 74 22.68 26.48 46.36
N ALA A 75 22.75 25.31 47.00
CA ALA A 75 23.18 24.06 46.37
C ALA A 75 22.45 23.78 45.08
N GLU A 76 23.23 23.47 44.03
CA GLU A 76 22.69 22.97 42.77
C GLU A 76 21.75 21.77 43.03
N PRO A 77 20.47 21.81 42.65
CA PRO A 77 19.68 20.62 42.67
C PRO A 77 20.27 19.61 41.70
N GLU A 78 20.66 18.44 42.18
CA GLU A 78 21.05 17.31 41.35
C GLU A 78 19.96 17.08 40.31
N ILE A 79 20.23 17.44 39.03
CA ILE A 79 19.38 17.08 37.92
C ILE A 79 19.38 15.56 37.85
N PRO A 80 18.24 14.89 38.09
CA PRO A 80 18.20 13.46 37.94
C PRO A 80 18.65 13.11 36.54
N LYS A 81 19.69 12.31 36.42
CA LYS A 81 20.11 11.67 35.18
C LYS A 81 19.00 10.74 34.73
N THR A 82 17.94 11.30 34.13
CA THR A 82 16.93 10.51 33.44
C THR A 82 17.67 9.82 32.30
N THR A 83 17.78 8.52 32.38
CA THR A 83 18.12 7.67 31.23
C THR A 83 17.22 8.14 30.09
N PRO A 84 17.77 8.43 28.90
CA PRO A 84 16.97 8.91 27.79
C PRO A 84 15.87 7.90 27.52
N GLU A 85 14.62 8.29 27.77
CA GLU A 85 13.47 7.47 27.38
C GLU A 85 13.62 7.18 25.90
N LYS A 86 13.58 5.89 25.52
CA LYS A 86 13.60 5.49 24.11
C LYS A 86 12.40 6.14 23.42
N ILE A 87 12.67 7.15 22.60
CA ILE A 87 11.62 7.85 21.85
C ILE A 87 11.27 6.97 20.67
N ASN A 88 10.16 6.24 20.77
CA ASN A 88 9.73 5.28 19.75
C ASN A 88 8.90 5.92 18.61
N ASP A 89 8.51 7.20 18.74
CA ASP A 89 7.73 7.93 17.71
C ASP A 89 8.10 9.43 17.71
N SER A 90 7.74 10.14 16.64
CA SER A 90 7.85 11.58 16.54
C SER A 90 6.92 12.27 17.55
N CYS A 91 7.31 13.45 18.05
CA CYS A 91 6.52 14.12 19.09
C CYS A 91 5.15 14.64 18.60
N GLY A 92 4.97 14.84 17.30
CA GLY A 92 3.74 15.32 16.68
C GLY A 92 3.39 16.81 16.91
N VAL A 93 4.14 17.53 17.74
CA VAL A 93 3.81 18.88 18.17
C VAL A 93 4.88 19.94 17.87
N CYS A 94 6.13 19.57 17.61
CA CYS A 94 7.15 20.54 17.22
C CYS A 94 6.89 21.11 15.82
N PRO A 95 7.41 22.29 15.47
CA PRO A 95 7.20 22.92 14.17
C PRO A 95 7.52 22.01 12.99
N ALA A 96 8.62 21.24 13.05
CA ALA A 96 8.98 20.26 12.02
C ALA A 96 7.91 19.16 11.86
N CYS A 97 7.42 18.60 12.97
CA CYS A 97 6.34 17.61 12.95
C CYS A 97 5.05 18.16 12.35
N LEU A 98 4.63 19.38 12.73
CA LEU A 98 3.41 20.01 12.20
C LEU A 98 3.49 20.24 10.69
N LYS A 99 4.64 20.72 10.19
CA LYS A 99 4.87 20.88 8.75
C LYS A 99 4.90 19.52 8.02
N ALA A 100 5.56 18.51 8.60
CA ALA A 100 5.60 17.17 8.03
C ALA A 100 4.22 16.51 7.98
N GLN A 101 3.36 16.69 8.98
CA GLN A 101 1.97 16.21 8.98
C GLN A 101 1.13 16.80 7.84
N GLN A 102 1.42 18.04 7.48
CA GLN A 102 0.74 18.73 6.37
C GLN A 102 1.43 18.50 5.02
N LEU A 103 2.51 17.71 4.97
CA LEU A 103 3.34 17.48 3.77
C LEU A 103 3.89 18.78 3.17
N VAL A 104 4.27 19.74 4.03
CA VAL A 104 4.84 21.06 3.65
C VAL A 104 6.19 21.32 4.26
N HIS A 105 6.84 20.31 4.86
CA HIS A 105 8.19 20.47 5.40
C HIS A 105 9.19 20.76 4.28
N PRO A 106 10.01 21.84 4.36
CA PRO A 106 10.85 22.27 3.26
C PRO A 106 11.94 21.26 2.87
N ASP A 107 12.39 20.44 3.83
CA ASP A 107 13.44 19.44 3.62
C ASP A 107 12.88 18.03 3.36
N ILE A 108 11.56 17.86 3.23
CA ILE A 108 10.94 16.60 2.79
C ILE A 108 10.35 16.80 1.39
N HIS A 109 10.94 16.12 0.43
CA HIS A 109 10.57 16.16 -0.96
C HIS A 109 9.84 14.86 -1.34
N PHE A 110 8.89 14.99 -2.27
CA PHE A 110 8.12 13.85 -2.77
C PHE A 110 8.34 13.70 -4.26
N SER A 111 8.45 12.46 -4.72
CA SER A 111 8.44 12.07 -6.13
C SER A 111 7.50 10.88 -6.29
N TYR A 112 6.66 10.92 -7.31
CA TYR A 112 5.62 9.93 -7.58
C TYR A 112 5.23 9.97 -9.04
N PRO A 113 4.58 8.92 -9.58
CA PRO A 113 4.14 8.90 -10.95
C PRO A 113 3.19 10.04 -11.29
N THR A 114 3.43 10.70 -12.40
CA THR A 114 2.61 11.79 -12.93
C THR A 114 2.02 11.43 -14.29
N VAL A 115 0.96 12.12 -14.72
CA VAL A 115 0.34 11.94 -16.01
C VAL A 115 0.54 13.19 -16.88
N THR A 116 0.71 12.97 -18.19
CA THR A 116 0.82 14.09 -19.15
C THR A 116 -0.57 14.62 -19.45
N LYS A 117 -0.85 15.88 -19.11
CA LYS A 117 -2.12 16.56 -19.41
C LYS A 117 -2.20 16.98 -20.87
N LYS A 118 -1.14 17.58 -21.41
CA LYS A 118 -1.08 18.04 -22.79
C LYS A 118 0.07 17.37 -23.57
N PRO A 119 -0.10 17.11 -24.88
CA PRO A 119 0.97 16.56 -25.70
C PRO A 119 2.24 17.44 -25.63
N GLY A 120 3.39 16.81 -25.38
CA GLY A 120 4.68 17.50 -25.29
C GLY A 120 5.06 18.02 -23.89
N GLU A 121 4.15 18.05 -22.93
CA GLU A 121 4.47 18.37 -21.54
C GLU A 121 5.26 17.23 -20.89
N LYS A 122 6.19 17.62 -20.01
CA LYS A 122 6.98 16.72 -19.17
C LYS A 122 6.69 17.05 -17.71
N PRO A 123 5.60 16.54 -17.16
CA PRO A 123 5.16 16.92 -15.83
C PRO A 123 6.17 16.45 -14.78
N VAL A 124 6.26 17.21 -13.69
CA VAL A 124 7.02 16.89 -12.50
C VAL A 124 6.09 16.72 -11.30
N ALA A 125 6.54 16.03 -10.26
CA ALA A 125 5.73 15.78 -9.07
C ALA A 125 5.19 17.07 -8.43
N THR A 126 5.94 18.16 -8.50
CA THR A 126 5.53 19.47 -7.95
C THR A 126 4.26 20.02 -8.61
N ASP A 127 3.98 19.68 -9.86
CA ASP A 127 2.79 20.13 -10.59
C ASP A 127 1.47 19.52 -10.04
N PHE A 128 1.59 18.44 -9.26
CA PHE A 128 0.48 17.70 -8.65
C PHE A 128 0.55 17.67 -7.13
N ILE A 129 1.31 18.60 -6.52
CA ILE A 129 1.55 18.54 -5.07
C ILE A 129 0.29 18.76 -4.23
N THR A 130 -0.70 19.47 -4.74
CA THR A 130 -1.98 19.69 -4.06
C THR A 130 -2.78 18.39 -4.02
N GLU A 131 -2.93 17.75 -5.17
CA GLU A 131 -3.62 16.48 -5.33
C GLU A 131 -2.92 15.36 -4.54
N TRP A 132 -1.57 15.39 -4.50
CA TRP A 132 -0.77 14.46 -3.70
C TRP A 132 -1.04 14.59 -2.21
N ARG A 133 -1.09 15.80 -1.69
CA ARG A 133 -1.42 16.06 -0.28
C ARG A 133 -2.81 15.57 0.08
N GLU A 134 -3.76 15.78 -0.81
CA GLU A 134 -5.13 15.29 -0.66
C GLU A 134 -5.17 13.76 -0.69
N PHE A 135 -4.53 13.13 -1.67
CA PHE A 135 -4.44 11.69 -1.81
C PHE A 135 -3.87 11.02 -0.55
N VAL A 136 -2.70 11.46 -0.08
CA VAL A 136 -2.06 10.88 1.12
C VAL A 136 -2.92 11.08 2.37
N LYS A 137 -3.68 12.18 2.45
CA LYS A 137 -4.54 12.47 3.60
C LYS A 137 -5.82 11.64 3.59
N LEU A 138 -6.47 11.50 2.44
CA LEU A 138 -7.75 10.80 2.30
C LEU A 138 -7.58 9.29 2.15
N SER A 139 -6.53 8.87 1.46
CA SER A 139 -6.25 7.48 1.12
C SER A 139 -4.83 7.06 1.52
N PRO A 140 -4.49 7.03 2.82
CA PRO A 140 -3.12 6.75 3.28
C PRO A 140 -2.63 5.33 2.94
N TYR A 141 -3.54 4.43 2.56
CA TYR A 141 -3.27 3.07 2.07
C TYR A 141 -3.66 2.90 0.61
N GLY A 142 -3.97 4.00 -0.10
CA GLY A 142 -4.34 4.00 -1.50
C GLY A 142 -3.24 3.45 -2.40
N ASN A 143 -3.64 2.91 -3.56
CA ASN A 143 -2.76 2.31 -4.54
C ASN A 143 -2.45 3.25 -5.72
N LEU A 144 -1.60 2.78 -6.64
CA LEU A 144 -1.24 3.54 -7.84
C LEU A 144 -2.45 3.85 -8.72
N PHE A 145 -3.40 2.92 -8.80
CA PHE A 145 -4.61 3.12 -9.60
C PHE A 145 -5.44 4.29 -9.08
N ASP A 146 -5.72 4.34 -7.75
CA ASP A 146 -6.47 5.45 -7.15
C ASP A 146 -5.79 6.80 -7.38
N TRP A 147 -4.45 6.81 -7.25
CA TRP A 147 -3.68 8.01 -7.52
C TRP A 147 -3.81 8.49 -8.97
N ILE A 148 -3.64 7.58 -9.93
CA ILE A 148 -3.78 7.92 -11.35
C ILE A 148 -5.22 8.33 -11.69
N GLU A 149 -6.23 7.66 -11.13
CA GLU A 149 -7.64 8.04 -11.28
C GLU A 149 -7.90 9.48 -10.81
N GLN A 150 -7.29 9.89 -9.71
CA GLN A 150 -7.46 11.24 -9.15
C GLN A 150 -6.84 12.33 -10.02
N ILE A 151 -5.72 12.06 -10.70
CA ILE A 151 -4.98 13.07 -11.48
C ILE A 151 -5.18 12.96 -13.00
N LYS A 152 -5.80 11.89 -13.51
CA LYS A 152 -5.98 11.70 -14.95
C LYS A 152 -7.04 12.64 -15.51
N GLU A 153 -6.81 13.08 -16.75
CA GLU A 153 -7.82 13.78 -17.58
C GLU A 153 -8.39 12.86 -18.66
N LYS A 154 -7.71 11.76 -19.01
CA LYS A 154 -8.08 10.80 -20.05
C LYS A 154 -8.12 9.38 -19.50
N GLU A 155 -9.08 8.59 -19.97
CA GLU A 155 -9.32 7.21 -19.47
C GLU A 155 -8.10 6.27 -19.52
N ASN A 156 -7.19 6.44 -20.48
CA ASN A 156 -6.03 5.56 -20.67
C ASN A 156 -4.70 6.18 -20.26
N SER A 157 -4.71 7.16 -19.34
CA SER A 157 -3.48 7.76 -18.84
C SER A 157 -2.68 6.75 -18.02
N GLN A 158 -1.38 6.65 -18.31
CA GLN A 158 -0.43 5.85 -17.54
C GLN A 158 0.49 6.77 -16.75
N GLY A 159 0.70 6.46 -15.46
CA GLY A 159 1.65 7.17 -14.62
C GLY A 159 3.09 6.88 -15.04
N LYS A 160 3.94 7.91 -14.97
CA LYS A 160 5.39 7.78 -15.21
C LYS A 160 6.14 8.76 -14.31
N ILE A 161 7.35 8.38 -13.91
CA ILE A 161 8.33 9.32 -13.35
C ILE A 161 9.26 9.72 -14.50
N THR A 162 9.19 10.99 -14.88
CA THR A 162 9.83 11.47 -16.12
C THR A 162 11.31 11.80 -15.93
N ALA A 163 12.04 11.93 -17.03
CA ALA A 163 13.39 12.45 -17.03
C ALA A 163 13.51 13.85 -16.40
N GLU A 164 12.47 14.68 -16.58
CA GLU A 164 12.42 16.02 -16.02
C GLU A 164 12.24 15.98 -14.51
N GLU A 165 11.45 15.03 -13.99
CA GLU A 165 11.37 14.76 -12.57
C GLU A 165 12.74 14.38 -11.98
N CYS A 166 13.51 13.52 -12.66
CA CYS A 166 14.87 13.19 -12.22
C CYS A 166 15.78 14.44 -12.16
N ASN A 167 15.69 15.35 -13.13
CA ASN A 167 16.43 16.60 -13.13
C ASN A 167 15.99 17.52 -11.98
N ASP A 168 14.69 17.60 -11.70
CA ASP A 168 14.14 18.39 -10.60
C ASP A 168 14.59 17.86 -9.23
N ILE A 169 14.62 16.53 -9.07
CA ILE A 169 15.16 15.86 -7.88
C ILE A 169 16.63 16.23 -7.66
N ILE A 170 17.46 16.12 -8.71
CA ILE A 170 18.88 16.46 -8.64
C ILE A 170 19.04 17.92 -8.21
N ARG A 171 18.28 18.84 -8.79
CA ARG A 171 18.30 20.26 -8.44
C ARG A 171 17.90 20.49 -6.99
N LYS A 172 16.80 19.92 -6.52
CA LYS A 172 16.30 20.08 -5.14
C LYS A 172 17.30 19.54 -4.11
N LEU A 173 17.85 18.37 -4.36
CA LEU A 173 18.77 17.73 -3.41
C LEU A 173 20.18 18.32 -3.45
N SER A 174 20.58 19.06 -4.49
CA SER A 174 21.84 19.81 -4.51
C SER A 174 21.84 21.03 -3.58
N LEU A 175 20.69 21.54 -3.18
CA LEU A 175 20.57 22.64 -2.24
C LEU A 175 20.90 22.17 -0.82
N LYS A 176 21.28 23.11 0.07
CA LYS A 176 21.43 22.80 1.50
C LYS A 176 20.07 22.59 2.14
N SER A 177 20.02 21.78 3.21
CA SER A 177 18.82 21.67 4.04
C SER A 177 18.45 23.05 4.62
N PHE A 178 17.15 23.30 4.77
CA PHE A 178 16.63 24.60 5.22
C PHE A 178 16.52 24.67 6.74
N GLU A 179 15.89 23.70 7.38
CA GLU A 179 15.64 23.71 8.83
C GLU A 179 15.96 22.39 9.53
N SER A 180 16.00 21.28 8.82
CA SER A 180 16.28 19.97 9.37
C SER A 180 17.77 19.60 9.17
N GLU A 181 18.26 18.62 9.92
CA GLU A 181 19.58 18.04 9.69
C GLU A 181 19.64 17.28 8.38
N TYR A 182 18.53 16.57 8.04
CA TYR A 182 18.43 15.74 6.85
C TYR A 182 17.55 16.38 5.79
N LYS A 183 17.96 16.26 4.52
CA LYS A 183 17.08 16.37 3.36
C LYS A 183 16.57 14.98 3.00
N ILE A 184 15.29 14.84 2.83
CA ILE A 184 14.65 13.56 2.60
C ILE A 184 13.92 13.59 1.27
N LEU A 185 14.17 12.59 0.41
CA LEU A 185 13.37 12.32 -0.75
C LEU A 185 12.56 11.03 -0.51
N ILE A 186 11.26 11.14 -0.52
CA ILE A 186 10.36 9.98 -0.58
C ILE A 186 9.95 9.80 -2.04
N MET A 187 10.38 8.71 -2.65
CA MET A 187 10.00 8.34 -4.01
C MET A 187 9.05 7.14 -3.95
N TRP A 188 7.82 7.36 -4.36
CA TRP A 188 6.82 6.31 -4.45
C TRP A 188 6.75 5.74 -5.85
N MET A 189 6.68 4.41 -5.96
CA MET A 189 6.64 3.64 -7.22
C MET A 189 7.85 3.90 -8.13
N PRO A 190 9.10 3.67 -7.64
CA PRO A 190 10.32 3.80 -8.46
C PRO A 190 10.33 2.86 -9.67
N GLU A 191 9.47 1.85 -9.72
CA GLU A 191 9.22 1.00 -10.89
C GLU A 191 8.83 1.82 -12.13
N MET A 192 8.20 2.99 -11.91
CA MET A 192 7.73 3.88 -12.98
C MET A 192 8.82 4.81 -13.54
N LEU A 193 10.05 4.72 -13.00
CA LEU A 193 11.22 5.45 -13.54
C LEU A 193 11.68 4.91 -14.90
N GLY A 194 11.52 3.58 -15.14
CA GLY A 194 12.10 2.94 -16.29
C GLY A 194 13.61 3.25 -16.43
N THR A 195 14.09 3.43 -17.65
CA THR A 195 15.50 3.74 -17.94
C THR A 195 15.96 5.10 -17.44
N GLU A 196 15.04 6.04 -17.16
CA GLU A 196 15.35 7.39 -16.68
C GLU A 196 15.96 7.37 -15.28
N GLY A 197 15.71 6.34 -14.50
CA GLY A 197 16.31 6.14 -13.18
C GLY A 197 17.84 6.11 -13.18
N ASN A 198 18.47 5.81 -14.30
CA ASN A 198 19.93 5.87 -14.44
C ASN A 198 20.50 7.28 -14.16
N LYS A 199 19.71 8.35 -14.37
CA LYS A 199 20.11 9.73 -14.04
C LYS A 199 20.31 9.95 -12.55
N LEU A 200 19.63 9.18 -11.71
CA LEU A 200 19.72 9.29 -10.25
C LEU A 200 20.86 8.47 -9.64
N LEU A 201 21.48 7.54 -10.41
CA LEU A 201 22.47 6.62 -9.88
C LEU A 201 23.64 7.35 -9.22
N LYS A 202 24.22 8.35 -9.89
CA LYS A 202 25.32 9.13 -9.33
C LYS A 202 24.91 9.84 -8.03
N LEU A 203 23.69 10.35 -7.97
CA LEU A 203 23.17 11.04 -6.79
C LEU A 203 22.91 10.08 -5.61
N ILE A 204 22.53 8.84 -5.91
CA ILE A 204 22.34 7.81 -4.89
C ILE A 204 23.68 7.23 -4.44
N GLU A 205 24.68 7.11 -5.33
CA GLU A 205 26.03 6.64 -4.99
C GLU A 205 26.80 7.64 -4.11
N GLU A 206 26.77 8.91 -4.50
CA GLU A 206 27.50 10.00 -3.85
C GLU A 206 26.51 11.12 -3.47
N PRO A 207 25.65 10.88 -2.47
CA PRO A 207 24.65 11.86 -2.08
C PRO A 207 25.28 13.08 -1.45
N PRO A 208 24.71 14.27 -1.62
CA PRO A 208 25.07 15.43 -0.83
C PRO A 208 24.97 15.12 0.68
N PRO A 209 25.78 15.76 1.53
CA PRO A 209 25.74 15.51 2.96
C PRO A 209 24.31 15.55 3.55
N SER A 210 24.05 14.65 4.50
CA SER A 210 22.75 14.55 5.21
C SER A 210 21.55 14.41 4.27
N THR A 211 21.70 13.68 3.17
CA THR A 211 20.62 13.35 2.25
C THR A 211 20.15 11.92 2.49
N LEU A 212 18.83 11.73 2.63
CA LEU A 212 18.18 10.44 2.81
C LEU A 212 17.21 10.17 1.67
N PHE A 213 17.40 9.04 0.98
CA PHE A 213 16.45 8.51 -0.01
C PHE A 213 15.60 7.44 0.63
N ILE A 214 14.29 7.54 0.48
CA ILE A 214 13.32 6.51 0.86
C ILE A 214 12.53 6.14 -0.39
N LEU A 215 12.90 5.03 -1.00
CA LEU A 215 12.22 4.49 -2.18
C LEU A 215 11.14 3.51 -1.69
N VAL A 216 9.91 3.67 -2.14
CA VAL A 216 8.77 2.83 -1.73
C VAL A 216 8.27 2.07 -2.93
N THR A 217 8.47 0.75 -2.93
CA THR A 217 8.19 -0.16 -4.03
C THR A 217 7.29 -1.32 -3.59
N GLU A 218 6.49 -1.82 -4.50
CA GLU A 218 5.71 -3.05 -4.32
C GLU A 218 6.43 -4.28 -4.89
N ASN A 219 7.30 -4.05 -5.88
CA ASN A 219 8.02 -5.12 -6.58
C ASN A 219 9.46 -4.70 -6.91
N GLU A 220 10.43 -5.19 -6.14
CA GLU A 220 11.85 -4.89 -6.35
C GLU A 220 12.40 -5.36 -7.70
N ALA A 221 11.81 -6.41 -8.31
CA ALA A 221 12.24 -6.91 -9.60
C ALA A 221 11.93 -5.95 -10.77
N GLN A 222 11.00 -5.01 -10.56
CA GLN A 222 10.67 -3.98 -11.55
C GLN A 222 11.48 -2.69 -11.35
N VAL A 223 12.17 -2.54 -10.23
CA VAL A 223 13.10 -1.44 -9.98
C VAL A 223 14.44 -1.75 -10.64
N LEU A 224 15.11 -0.73 -11.17
CA LEU A 224 16.45 -0.89 -11.74
C LEU A 224 17.39 -1.56 -10.72
N GLN A 225 17.98 -2.69 -11.09
CA GLN A 225 18.88 -3.45 -10.22
C GLN A 225 20.06 -2.61 -9.72
N THR A 226 20.49 -1.63 -10.53
CA THR A 226 21.52 -0.66 -10.17
C THR A 226 21.11 0.26 -9.03
N ILE A 227 19.82 0.56 -8.87
CA ILE A 227 19.27 1.32 -7.73
C ILE A 227 19.14 0.38 -6.53
N VAL A 228 18.55 -0.80 -6.71
CA VAL A 228 18.33 -1.78 -5.63
C VAL A 228 19.64 -2.12 -4.91
N SER A 229 20.73 -2.36 -5.67
CA SER A 229 22.03 -2.73 -5.10
C SER A 229 22.68 -1.65 -4.22
N ARG A 230 22.18 -0.43 -4.24
CA ARG A 230 22.68 0.71 -3.47
C ARG A 230 21.79 1.10 -2.30
N CYS A 231 20.66 0.43 -2.16
CA CYS A 231 19.70 0.71 -1.11
C CYS A 231 19.73 -0.36 -0.02
N GLN A 232 19.59 0.04 1.22
CA GLN A 232 19.30 -0.90 2.30
C GLN A 232 17.83 -1.31 2.22
N LEU A 233 17.59 -2.61 2.06
CA LEU A 233 16.24 -3.15 1.97
C LEU A 233 15.55 -3.18 3.35
N ILE A 234 14.37 -2.61 3.41
CA ILE A 234 13.45 -2.68 4.55
C ILE A 234 12.17 -3.40 4.07
N LYS A 235 11.99 -4.64 4.49
CA LYS A 235 10.79 -5.42 4.14
C LYS A 235 9.63 -5.02 5.04
N ILE A 236 8.49 -4.70 4.43
CA ILE A 236 7.26 -4.34 5.10
C ILE A 236 6.27 -5.48 4.82
N PRO A 237 6.00 -6.35 5.81
CA PRO A 237 5.11 -7.48 5.61
C PRO A 237 3.67 -7.03 5.35
N ALA A 238 2.87 -7.92 4.76
CA ALA A 238 1.42 -7.75 4.73
C ALA A 238 0.88 -7.67 6.16
N LEU A 239 -0.22 -6.96 6.35
CA LEU A 239 -0.84 -6.81 7.67
C LEU A 239 -1.45 -8.15 8.12
N GLU A 240 -1.44 -8.38 9.43
CA GLU A 240 -2.14 -9.54 9.98
C GLU A 240 -3.66 -9.34 9.91
N THR A 241 -4.40 -10.44 9.75
CA THR A 241 -5.88 -10.40 9.70
C THR A 241 -6.47 -9.68 10.92
N LYS A 242 -5.90 -9.90 12.12
CA LYS A 242 -6.34 -9.22 13.35
C LYS A 242 -6.09 -7.71 13.30
N GLU A 243 -4.97 -7.27 12.76
CA GLU A 243 -4.63 -5.85 12.64
C GLU A 243 -5.62 -5.13 11.71
N ILE A 244 -6.03 -5.79 10.62
CA ILE A 244 -7.04 -5.28 9.70
C ILE A 244 -8.42 -5.25 10.36
N GLU A 245 -8.84 -6.34 11.04
CA GLU A 245 -10.11 -6.41 11.76
C GLU A 245 -10.22 -5.26 12.78
N GLU A 246 -9.21 -5.10 13.62
CA GLU A 246 -9.16 -4.02 14.61
C GLU A 246 -9.18 -2.62 13.98
N ALA A 247 -8.47 -2.43 12.87
CA ALA A 247 -8.45 -1.16 12.15
C ALA A 247 -9.82 -0.84 11.53
N LEU A 248 -10.50 -1.81 10.92
CA LEU A 248 -11.85 -1.64 10.37
C LEU A 248 -12.86 -1.26 11.47
N ILE A 249 -12.80 -1.93 12.62
CA ILE A 249 -13.70 -1.63 13.76
C ILE A 249 -13.40 -0.23 14.33
N ASN A 250 -12.15 0.05 14.62
CA ASN A 250 -11.78 1.26 15.37
C ASN A 250 -11.80 2.52 14.49
N ARG A 251 -11.30 2.43 13.25
CA ARG A 251 -11.17 3.60 12.35
C ARG A 251 -12.40 3.81 11.48
N ASN A 252 -12.94 2.73 10.92
CA ASN A 252 -14.06 2.80 9.95
C ASN A 252 -15.42 2.56 10.60
N LYS A 253 -15.46 2.19 11.89
CA LYS A 253 -16.70 1.87 12.61
C LYS A 253 -17.50 0.73 11.96
N THR A 254 -16.79 -0.17 11.28
CA THR A 254 -17.40 -1.35 10.65
C THR A 254 -17.91 -2.32 11.72
N GLU A 255 -19.04 -2.96 11.45
CA GLU A 255 -19.58 -4.00 12.33
C GLU A 255 -18.57 -5.15 12.50
N PRO A 256 -18.35 -5.67 13.73
CA PRO A 256 -17.34 -6.69 14.00
C PRO A 256 -17.46 -7.96 13.15
N ALA A 257 -18.68 -8.40 12.84
CA ALA A 257 -18.89 -9.57 11.99
C ALA A 257 -18.41 -9.33 10.55
N ILE A 258 -18.74 -8.16 9.99
CA ILE A 258 -18.32 -7.74 8.64
C ILE A 258 -16.79 -7.51 8.64
N ALA A 259 -16.27 -6.83 9.66
CA ALA A 259 -14.83 -6.56 9.77
C ALA A 259 -13.99 -7.84 9.77
N ARG A 260 -14.41 -8.86 10.50
CA ARG A 260 -13.75 -10.17 10.54
C ARG A 260 -13.77 -10.87 9.18
N GLN A 261 -14.93 -10.89 8.52
CA GLN A 261 -15.09 -11.51 7.21
C GLN A 261 -14.23 -10.80 6.18
N VAL A 262 -14.29 -9.47 6.11
CA VAL A 262 -13.50 -8.65 5.19
C VAL A 262 -12.01 -8.80 5.44
N ALA A 263 -11.57 -8.77 6.71
CA ALA A 263 -10.17 -8.94 7.06
C ALA A 263 -9.60 -10.30 6.64
N SER A 264 -10.41 -11.37 6.65
CA SER A 264 -9.97 -12.69 6.19
C SER A 264 -9.81 -12.76 4.67
N VAL A 265 -10.64 -12.02 3.91
CA VAL A 265 -10.62 -12.00 2.43
C VAL A 265 -9.51 -11.10 1.87
N SER A 266 -9.18 -10.03 2.60
CA SER A 266 -8.25 -8.99 2.12
C SER A 266 -6.76 -9.39 2.12
N GLU A 267 -6.41 -10.58 2.61
CA GLU A 267 -5.04 -11.16 2.58
C GLU A 267 -3.91 -10.20 3.02
N GLY A 268 -4.19 -9.38 4.01
CA GLY A 268 -3.22 -8.40 4.50
C GLY A 268 -3.20 -7.06 3.75
N ASN A 269 -4.10 -6.86 2.78
CA ASN A 269 -4.29 -5.63 2.03
C ASN A 269 -5.41 -4.77 2.64
N TYR A 270 -5.03 -3.75 3.44
CA TYR A 270 -6.01 -2.86 4.07
C TYR A 270 -6.77 -1.96 3.08
N HIS A 271 -6.15 -1.60 1.95
CA HIS A 271 -6.83 -0.86 0.89
C HIS A 271 -8.01 -1.66 0.33
N GLU A 272 -7.77 -2.92 0.00
CA GLU A 272 -8.82 -3.83 -0.46
C GLU A 272 -9.90 -4.06 0.60
N ALA A 273 -9.49 -4.20 1.88
CA ALA A 273 -10.45 -4.32 2.97
C ALA A 273 -11.40 -3.12 3.03
N LEU A 274 -10.90 -1.89 2.83
CA LEU A 274 -11.74 -0.69 2.77
C LEU A 274 -12.72 -0.72 1.60
N GLN A 275 -12.27 -1.15 0.44
CA GLN A 275 -13.13 -1.29 -0.74
C GLN A 275 -14.21 -2.35 -0.52
N LEU A 276 -13.86 -3.50 0.04
CA LEU A 276 -14.82 -4.55 0.38
C LEU A 276 -15.89 -4.08 1.37
N VAL A 277 -15.51 -3.28 2.38
CA VAL A 277 -16.48 -2.68 3.32
C VAL A 277 -17.42 -1.71 2.61
N GLN A 278 -16.92 -0.85 1.73
CA GLN A 278 -17.75 0.10 0.97
C GLN A 278 -18.74 -0.61 0.03
N HIS A 279 -18.36 -1.78 -0.47
CA HIS A 279 -19.17 -2.59 -1.38
C HIS A 279 -19.87 -3.79 -0.69
N ALA A 280 -19.87 -3.83 0.65
CA ALA A 280 -20.52 -4.90 1.41
C ALA A 280 -22.03 -5.03 1.13
N GLU A 281 -22.65 -4.03 0.51
CA GLU A 281 -24.03 -4.09 0.00
C GLU A 281 -24.15 -4.89 -1.33
N GLU A 282 -23.05 -5.13 -2.05
CA GLU A 282 -23.06 -5.92 -3.27
C GLU A 282 -23.08 -7.41 -2.90
N ASP A 283 -24.13 -8.11 -3.29
CA ASP A 283 -24.26 -9.54 -3.04
C ASP A 283 -23.39 -10.36 -4.02
N TRP A 284 -22.05 -10.33 -3.79
CA TRP A 284 -21.09 -11.14 -4.56
C TRP A 284 -21.43 -12.61 -4.54
N GLN A 285 -22.06 -13.09 -3.46
CA GLN A 285 -22.47 -14.47 -3.33
C GLN A 285 -23.62 -14.79 -4.29
N ALA A 286 -24.60 -13.90 -4.43
CA ALA A 286 -25.67 -14.06 -5.41
C ALA A 286 -25.11 -14.02 -6.84
N LEU A 287 -24.26 -13.05 -7.16
CA LEU A 287 -23.65 -12.93 -8.48
C LEU A 287 -22.82 -14.17 -8.85
N LEU A 288 -22.05 -14.71 -7.90
CA LEU A 288 -21.28 -15.95 -8.09
C LEU A 288 -22.19 -17.17 -8.27
N ARG A 289 -23.27 -17.25 -7.50
CA ARG A 289 -24.26 -18.33 -7.63
C ARG A 289 -24.94 -18.31 -9.00
N GLU A 290 -25.28 -17.12 -9.48
CA GLU A 290 -25.83 -16.93 -10.83
C GLU A 290 -24.83 -17.36 -11.91
N TRP A 291 -23.56 -16.98 -11.78
CA TRP A 291 -22.51 -17.39 -12.71
C TRP A 291 -22.34 -18.91 -12.77
N LEU A 292 -22.21 -19.56 -11.61
CA LEU A 292 -22.08 -21.02 -11.54
C LEU A 292 -23.32 -21.72 -12.09
N ASN A 293 -24.52 -21.21 -11.82
CA ASN A 293 -25.75 -21.74 -12.38
C ASN A 293 -25.81 -21.52 -13.90
N ALA A 294 -25.44 -20.35 -14.39
CA ALA A 294 -25.39 -20.08 -15.82
C ALA A 294 -24.37 -20.99 -16.52
N THR A 295 -23.24 -21.24 -15.89
CA THR A 295 -22.16 -22.09 -16.44
C THR A 295 -22.58 -23.57 -16.47
N LEU A 296 -23.18 -24.08 -15.39
CA LEU A 296 -23.37 -25.52 -15.19
C LEU A 296 -24.79 -26.03 -15.54
N LYS A 297 -25.83 -25.16 -15.51
CA LYS A 297 -27.21 -25.60 -15.60
C LYS A 297 -28.02 -24.94 -16.71
N THR A 298 -27.90 -23.61 -16.89
CA THR A 298 -28.85 -22.84 -17.70
C THR A 298 -28.41 -22.59 -19.15
N GLY A 299 -27.12 -22.76 -19.45
CA GLY A 299 -26.60 -22.77 -20.82
C GLY A 299 -26.26 -21.40 -21.41
N PRO A 300 -25.93 -21.31 -22.74
CA PRO A 300 -25.23 -20.18 -23.35
C PRO A 300 -25.94 -18.83 -23.26
N VAL A 301 -27.27 -18.81 -23.28
CA VAL A 301 -28.03 -17.55 -23.21
C VAL A 301 -27.87 -16.90 -21.85
N ALA A 302 -27.94 -17.66 -20.76
CA ALA A 302 -27.74 -17.16 -19.41
C ALA A 302 -26.28 -16.75 -19.16
N GLN A 303 -25.33 -17.50 -19.71
CA GLN A 303 -23.91 -17.15 -19.68
C GLN A 303 -23.65 -15.79 -20.35
N THR A 304 -24.20 -15.56 -21.53
CA THR A 304 -24.03 -14.28 -22.26
C THR A 304 -24.63 -13.13 -21.45
N LYS A 305 -25.82 -13.30 -20.88
CA LYS A 305 -26.49 -12.27 -20.06
C LYS A 305 -25.64 -11.92 -18.84
N TRP A 306 -25.16 -12.92 -18.13
CA TRP A 306 -24.31 -12.73 -16.95
C TRP A 306 -23.00 -12.04 -17.31
N VAL A 307 -22.35 -12.44 -18.42
CA VAL A 307 -21.10 -11.78 -18.90
C VAL A 307 -21.36 -10.34 -19.29
N GLU A 308 -22.51 -9.98 -19.83
CA GLU A 308 -22.86 -8.58 -20.07
C GLU A 308 -23.01 -7.79 -18.80
N GLU A 309 -23.57 -8.37 -17.75
CA GLU A 309 -23.77 -7.75 -16.46
C GLU A 309 -22.43 -7.49 -15.75
N ILE A 310 -21.58 -8.51 -15.59
CA ILE A 310 -20.25 -8.37 -14.97
C ILE A 310 -19.34 -7.42 -15.76
N SER A 311 -19.49 -7.37 -17.09
CA SER A 311 -18.67 -6.51 -17.94
C SER A 311 -19.01 -5.01 -17.81
N ARG A 312 -20.19 -4.68 -17.27
CA ARG A 312 -20.59 -3.31 -16.96
C ARG A 312 -20.02 -2.82 -15.63
N LEU A 313 -19.59 -3.76 -14.77
CA LEU A 313 -18.86 -3.40 -13.56
C LEU A 313 -17.48 -2.89 -13.97
N GLY A 314 -17.01 -1.84 -13.30
CA GLY A 314 -15.64 -1.34 -13.52
C GLY A 314 -14.58 -2.41 -13.20
N ARG A 315 -13.37 -2.24 -13.72
CA ARG A 315 -12.27 -3.21 -13.60
C ARG A 315 -11.96 -3.60 -12.15
N GLU A 316 -11.99 -2.64 -11.23
CA GLU A 316 -11.76 -2.93 -9.81
C GLU A 316 -12.82 -3.87 -9.25
N LYS A 317 -14.10 -3.64 -9.54
CA LYS A 317 -15.18 -4.54 -9.10
C LYS A 317 -15.07 -5.93 -9.73
N GLN A 318 -14.63 -6.03 -10.98
CA GLN A 318 -14.36 -7.31 -11.63
C GLN A 318 -13.24 -8.07 -10.92
N LYS A 319 -12.14 -7.40 -10.56
CA LYS A 319 -11.03 -7.98 -9.78
C LYS A 319 -11.51 -8.44 -8.39
N GLN A 320 -12.25 -7.58 -7.69
CA GLN A 320 -12.81 -7.91 -6.37
C GLN A 320 -13.70 -9.14 -6.41
N PHE A 321 -14.55 -9.25 -7.44
CA PHE A 321 -15.38 -10.42 -7.65
C PHE A 321 -14.56 -11.70 -7.88
N LEU A 322 -13.49 -11.64 -8.69
CA LEU A 322 -12.60 -12.78 -8.92
C LEU A 322 -11.85 -13.18 -7.65
N ARG A 323 -11.35 -12.22 -6.87
CA ARG A 323 -10.70 -12.48 -5.57
C ARG A 323 -11.66 -13.06 -4.55
N TYR A 324 -12.90 -12.56 -4.49
CA TYR A 324 -13.93 -13.14 -3.64
C TYR A 324 -14.15 -14.63 -3.97
N PHE A 325 -14.20 -14.97 -5.25
CA PHE A 325 -14.32 -16.38 -5.66
C PHE A 325 -13.09 -17.21 -5.32
N ASN A 326 -11.87 -16.69 -5.53
CA ASN A 326 -10.64 -17.35 -5.11
C ASN A 326 -10.66 -17.67 -3.62
N HIS A 327 -10.98 -16.68 -2.79
CA HIS A 327 -11.11 -16.89 -1.34
C HIS A 327 -12.06 -18.03 -0.98
N LEU A 328 -13.24 -18.07 -1.60
CA LEU A 328 -14.21 -19.14 -1.34
C LEU A 328 -13.70 -20.52 -1.78
N LEU A 329 -12.94 -20.61 -2.87
CA LEU A 329 -12.31 -21.85 -3.31
C LEU A 329 -11.23 -22.31 -2.32
N GLU A 330 -10.39 -21.41 -1.85
CA GLU A 330 -9.38 -21.70 -0.83
C GLU A 330 -10.03 -22.17 0.48
N GLN A 331 -11.09 -21.50 0.93
CA GLN A 331 -11.84 -21.94 2.10
C GLN A 331 -12.47 -23.33 1.87
N ALA A 332 -12.95 -23.63 0.67
CA ALA A 332 -13.48 -24.94 0.34
C ALA A 332 -12.41 -26.03 0.37
N ILE A 333 -11.19 -25.76 -0.10
CA ILE A 333 -10.04 -26.66 -0.01
C ILE A 333 -9.65 -26.86 1.46
N HIS A 334 -9.51 -25.79 2.24
CA HIS A 334 -9.18 -25.85 3.66
C HIS A 334 -10.24 -26.63 4.46
N TYR A 335 -11.52 -26.38 4.19
CA TYR A 335 -12.62 -27.11 4.84
C TYR A 335 -12.60 -28.61 4.51
N ARG A 336 -12.26 -28.97 3.28
CA ARG A 336 -12.11 -30.38 2.87
C ARG A 336 -10.96 -31.09 3.62
N ILE A 337 -9.87 -30.36 3.93
CA ILE A 337 -8.69 -30.95 4.60
C ILE A 337 -8.87 -30.95 6.11
N MET A 338 -9.36 -29.84 6.70
CA MET A 338 -9.41 -29.62 8.15
C MET A 338 -10.78 -29.95 8.78
N GLY A 339 -11.83 -30.03 7.98
CA GLY A 339 -13.21 -30.29 8.44
C GLY A 339 -13.72 -29.20 9.40
N GLU A 340 -14.46 -29.62 10.40
CA GLU A 340 -15.10 -28.72 11.39
C GLU A 340 -14.12 -27.95 12.28
N LYS A 341 -12.82 -28.25 12.22
CA LYS A 341 -11.78 -27.49 12.95
C LYS A 341 -11.55 -26.11 12.35
N LEU A 342 -11.98 -25.88 11.11
CA LEU A 342 -11.88 -24.60 10.46
C LEU A 342 -12.99 -23.65 10.97
N ASN A 343 -12.59 -22.51 11.56
CA ASN A 343 -13.53 -21.51 12.07
C ASN A 343 -13.96 -20.56 10.93
N ILE A 344 -14.93 -20.99 10.14
CA ILE A 344 -15.56 -20.20 9.05
C ILE A 344 -17.02 -19.92 9.34
N GLY A 345 -17.57 -18.86 8.75
CA GLY A 345 -18.98 -18.51 8.86
C GLY A 345 -19.92 -19.59 8.33
N GLU A 346 -21.13 -19.67 8.87
CA GLU A 346 -22.13 -20.69 8.47
C GLU A 346 -22.45 -20.63 6.97
N LYS A 347 -22.59 -19.43 6.41
CA LYS A 347 -22.85 -19.22 4.97
C LYS A 347 -21.66 -19.66 4.09
N GLU A 348 -20.44 -19.39 4.53
CA GLU A 348 -19.22 -19.81 3.83
C GLU A 348 -19.05 -21.32 3.88
N ARG A 349 -19.40 -21.95 5.01
CA ARG A 349 -19.39 -23.40 5.17
C ARG A 349 -20.36 -24.08 4.20
N ASP A 350 -21.62 -23.61 4.13
CA ASP A 350 -22.62 -24.16 3.18
C ASP A 350 -22.13 -24.04 1.74
N PHE A 351 -21.50 -22.89 1.41
CA PHE A 351 -20.97 -22.69 0.06
C PHE A 351 -19.76 -23.60 -0.22
N ALA A 352 -18.84 -23.74 0.74
CA ALA A 352 -17.68 -24.62 0.65
C ALA A 352 -18.10 -26.10 0.47
N GLU A 353 -19.11 -26.56 1.20
CA GLU A 353 -19.66 -27.92 1.05
C GLU A 353 -20.23 -28.14 -0.35
N ARG A 354 -20.93 -27.14 -0.89
CA ARG A 354 -21.50 -27.22 -2.25
C ARG A 354 -20.43 -27.24 -3.31
N LEU A 355 -19.40 -26.37 -3.19
CA LEU A 355 -18.24 -26.36 -4.09
C LEU A 355 -17.51 -27.70 -4.04
N ASN A 356 -17.30 -28.25 -2.86
CA ASN A 356 -16.65 -29.55 -2.65
C ASN A 356 -17.41 -30.73 -3.25
N LYS A 357 -18.72 -30.61 -3.45
CA LYS A 357 -19.56 -31.62 -4.15
C LYS A 357 -19.41 -31.56 -5.67
N ILE A 358 -19.16 -30.37 -6.24
CA ILE A 358 -19.11 -30.16 -7.68
C ILE A 358 -17.69 -30.21 -8.26
N ALA A 359 -16.66 -29.88 -7.46
CA ALA A 359 -15.27 -29.83 -7.88
C ALA A 359 -14.32 -30.48 -6.87
N GLY A 360 -13.38 -31.29 -7.35
CA GLY A 360 -12.29 -31.86 -6.56
C GLY A 360 -11.18 -30.83 -6.31
N ILE A 361 -10.18 -31.19 -5.48
CA ILE A 361 -9.06 -30.28 -5.15
C ILE A 361 -8.32 -29.82 -6.41
N GLU A 362 -7.94 -30.73 -7.29
CA GLU A 362 -7.24 -30.40 -8.54
C GLU A 362 -8.03 -29.44 -9.43
N GLN A 363 -9.37 -29.63 -9.49
CA GLN A 363 -10.25 -28.75 -10.24
C GLN A 363 -10.36 -27.37 -9.59
N GLN A 364 -10.46 -27.30 -8.26
CA GLN A 364 -10.48 -26.03 -7.52
C GLN A 364 -9.18 -25.27 -7.69
N GLN A 365 -8.02 -25.94 -7.65
CA GLN A 365 -6.72 -25.34 -7.94
C GLN A 365 -6.62 -24.79 -9.37
N ALA A 366 -7.09 -25.57 -10.36
CA ALA A 366 -7.12 -25.11 -11.75
C ALA A 366 -8.03 -23.88 -11.94
N ILE A 367 -9.16 -23.82 -11.21
CA ILE A 367 -10.03 -22.64 -11.23
C ILE A 367 -9.29 -21.43 -10.63
N ILE A 368 -8.63 -21.56 -9.48
CA ILE A 368 -7.85 -20.50 -8.84
C ILE A 368 -6.82 -19.94 -9.82
N GLU A 369 -6.04 -20.79 -10.49
CA GLU A 369 -5.06 -20.35 -11.48
C GLU A 369 -5.68 -19.55 -12.63
N GLU A 370 -6.86 -19.96 -13.13
CA GLU A 370 -7.53 -19.23 -14.20
C GLU A 370 -8.14 -17.91 -13.73
N LEU A 371 -8.60 -17.82 -12.47
CA LEU A 371 -9.07 -16.58 -11.87
C LEU A 371 -7.89 -15.58 -11.66
N ASP A 372 -6.73 -16.06 -11.24
CA ASP A 372 -5.52 -15.25 -11.10
C ASP A 372 -5.02 -14.72 -12.44
N ARG A 373 -5.00 -15.60 -13.47
CA ARG A 373 -4.69 -15.18 -14.84
C ARG A 373 -5.68 -14.11 -15.34
N ALA A 374 -6.96 -14.26 -15.04
CA ALA A 374 -7.98 -13.30 -15.43
C ALA A 374 -7.78 -11.96 -14.72
N SER A 375 -7.47 -11.94 -13.43
CA SER A 375 -7.14 -10.74 -12.66
C SER A 375 -5.93 -10.02 -13.25
N TYR A 376 -4.87 -10.75 -13.59
CA TYR A 376 -3.69 -10.23 -14.25
C TYR A 376 -3.99 -9.56 -15.61
N TYR A 377 -4.89 -10.15 -16.41
CA TYR A 377 -5.29 -9.56 -17.68
C TYR A 377 -6.16 -8.32 -17.51
N ILE A 378 -7.03 -8.26 -16.50
CA ILE A 378 -7.81 -7.05 -16.17
C ILE A 378 -6.90 -5.87 -15.85
N GLU A 379 -5.85 -6.11 -15.07
CA GLU A 379 -4.84 -5.07 -14.75
C GLU A 379 -4.13 -4.52 -15.99
N ARG A 380 -3.98 -5.36 -17.02
CA ARG A 380 -3.37 -5.00 -18.31
C ARG A 380 -4.36 -4.54 -19.36
N ASN A 381 -5.54 -4.08 -18.94
CA ASN A 381 -6.54 -3.51 -19.82
C ASN A 381 -7.18 -4.51 -20.81
N ALA A 382 -7.24 -5.80 -20.50
CA ALA A 382 -7.96 -6.75 -21.32
C ALA A 382 -9.45 -6.38 -21.42
N HIS A 383 -10.06 -6.75 -22.55
CA HIS A 383 -11.49 -6.50 -22.79
C HIS A 383 -12.34 -7.44 -21.92
N GLY A 384 -12.99 -6.91 -20.85
CA GLY A 384 -13.69 -7.68 -19.83
C GLY A 384 -14.69 -8.68 -20.39
N LYS A 385 -15.52 -8.29 -21.39
CA LYS A 385 -16.52 -9.19 -21.98
C LYS A 385 -15.87 -10.44 -22.63
N MET A 386 -14.78 -10.28 -23.36
CA MET A 386 -14.05 -11.42 -23.95
C MET A 386 -13.41 -12.30 -22.89
N LEU A 387 -12.83 -11.67 -21.87
CA LEU A 387 -12.16 -12.35 -20.77
C LEU A 387 -13.16 -13.23 -19.98
N PHE A 388 -14.30 -12.67 -19.57
CA PHE A 388 -15.31 -13.42 -18.82
C PHE A 388 -16.00 -14.49 -19.64
N HIS A 389 -16.17 -14.32 -20.98
CA HIS A 389 -16.62 -15.41 -21.84
C HIS A 389 -15.62 -16.56 -21.87
N ALA A 390 -14.34 -16.28 -22.08
CA ALA A 390 -13.29 -17.29 -22.09
C ALA A 390 -13.20 -18.02 -20.73
N LEU A 391 -13.26 -17.26 -19.63
CA LEU A 391 -13.24 -17.80 -18.28
C LEU A 391 -14.45 -18.70 -18.00
N THR A 392 -15.66 -18.30 -18.42
CA THR A 392 -16.89 -19.10 -18.28
C THR A 392 -16.77 -20.44 -19.00
N ILE A 393 -16.23 -20.45 -20.22
CA ILE A 393 -16.01 -21.68 -21.00
C ILE A 393 -14.99 -22.58 -20.30
N LYS A 394 -13.87 -22.02 -19.80
CA LYS A 394 -12.84 -22.77 -19.08
C LYS A 394 -13.41 -23.38 -17.80
N LEU A 395 -14.16 -22.60 -17.00
CA LEU A 395 -14.83 -23.11 -15.80
C LEU A 395 -15.75 -24.28 -16.11
N TYR A 396 -16.53 -24.20 -17.20
CA TYR A 396 -17.37 -25.31 -17.62
C TYR A 396 -16.55 -26.58 -17.86
N HIS A 397 -15.47 -26.51 -18.65
CA HIS A 397 -14.63 -27.67 -18.96
C HIS A 397 -13.89 -28.21 -17.73
N ILE A 398 -13.40 -27.33 -16.85
CA ILE A 398 -12.73 -27.76 -15.60
C ILE A 398 -13.72 -28.55 -14.72
N ILE A 399 -14.93 -28.06 -14.56
CA ILE A 399 -15.91 -28.66 -13.64
C ILE A 399 -16.61 -29.89 -14.26
N GLN A 400 -17.10 -29.78 -15.51
CA GLN A 400 -17.90 -30.85 -16.14
C GLN A 400 -17.02 -31.93 -16.80
N ASP A 401 -16.02 -31.51 -17.57
CA ASP A 401 -15.22 -32.45 -18.35
C ASP A 401 -13.96 -32.89 -17.61
N LYS A 402 -13.72 -32.34 -16.40
CA LYS A 402 -12.56 -32.59 -15.56
C LYS A 402 -11.22 -32.34 -16.28
N VAL A 403 -11.21 -31.37 -17.20
CA VAL A 403 -10.01 -30.99 -17.94
C VAL A 403 -9.26 -29.94 -17.14
N VAL A 404 -8.02 -30.24 -16.77
CA VAL A 404 -7.10 -29.26 -16.17
C VAL A 404 -6.27 -28.70 -17.33
N PHE A 405 -6.41 -27.39 -17.58
CA PHE A 405 -5.57 -26.69 -18.58
C PHE A 405 -4.20 -26.42 -17.95
N ILE A 406 -3.17 -27.06 -18.45
CA ILE A 406 -1.77 -26.87 -18.06
C ILE A 406 -1.19 -25.62 -18.77
#